data_050374b2d9394bc1728e6872ebdfa843
#
_entry.id   050374b2d9394bc1728e6872ebdfa843
#
_cell.length_a   1.000
_cell.length_b   1.000
_cell.length_c   1.000
_cell.angle_alpha   90.00
_cell.angle_beta   90.00
_cell.angle_gamma   90.00
#
_symmetry.space_group_name_H-M   'P 1'
#
loop_
_entity.id
_entity.type
_entity.pdbx_description
1 polymer ?
#
loop_
_entity_poly.entity_id
_entity_poly.type
_entity_poly.pdbx_seq_one_letter_code
_entity_poly.pdbx_strand_id
1 'polypeptide(L)'
;MPTEILMPALSPTMTEGNLARWLKQEGDAVAAGDVIAEIETDKATMEVEAVDEGKLGRILVKEGSEGVAVNTPIALLLGDGEDASSLDDYGS
;
A
#
# COMPACT_ATOMS: atom_id res chain seq x y z
N MET A 1 11.78 6.51 -10.03
CA MET A 1 10.32 6.71 -10.01
C MET A 1 9.73 5.92 -8.85
N PRO A 2 8.73 6.46 -8.14
CA PRO A 2 8.12 5.72 -7.04
C PRO A 2 7.46 4.43 -7.53
N THR A 3 7.50 3.42 -6.69
CA THR A 3 6.85 2.14 -6.97
C THR A 3 5.46 2.18 -6.37
N GLU A 4 4.46 1.79 -7.15
CA GLU A 4 3.09 1.73 -6.65
C GLU A 4 2.88 0.46 -5.83
N ILE A 5 2.25 0.63 -4.67
CA ILE A 5 1.75 -0.51 -3.91
C ILE A 5 0.28 -0.62 -4.24
N LEU A 6 -0.11 -1.74 -4.83
CA LEU A 6 -1.48 -1.94 -5.30
C LEU A 6 -2.27 -2.78 -4.30
N MET A 7 -3.58 -2.55 -4.26
CA MET A 7 -4.47 -3.42 -3.49
C MET A 7 -4.34 -4.85 -4.00
N PRO A 8 -3.84 -5.79 -3.20
CA PRO A 8 -3.61 -7.15 -3.67
C PRO A 8 -4.90 -7.98 -3.71
N ALA A 9 -4.92 -8.94 -4.62
CA ALA A 9 -5.96 -9.96 -4.62
C ALA A 9 -5.52 -11.06 -3.65
N LEU A 10 -6.07 -11.04 -2.46
CA LEU A 10 -5.69 -11.96 -1.39
C LEU A 10 -6.43 -13.29 -1.48
N SER A 11 -7.42 -13.39 -2.37
CA SER A 11 -8.07 -14.63 -2.71
C SER A 11 -8.43 -14.63 -4.19
N PRO A 12 -8.67 -15.81 -4.81
CA PRO A 12 -8.97 -15.88 -6.24
C PRO A 12 -10.25 -15.15 -6.65
N THR A 13 -11.19 -14.99 -5.72
CA THR A 13 -12.47 -14.35 -6.00
C THR A 13 -12.54 -12.92 -5.50
N MET A 14 -11.49 -12.42 -4.91
CA MET A 14 -11.48 -11.07 -4.35
C MET A 14 -11.46 -10.02 -5.46
N THR A 15 -12.42 -9.11 -5.43
CA THR A 15 -12.49 -8.00 -6.38
C THR A 15 -12.19 -6.67 -5.69
N GLU A 16 -12.40 -6.61 -4.38
CA GLU A 16 -12.14 -5.41 -3.59
C GLU A 16 -11.90 -5.80 -2.14
N GLY A 17 -11.37 -4.88 -1.36
CA GLY A 17 -11.19 -5.08 0.06
C GLY A 17 -11.27 -3.77 0.80
N ASN A 18 -11.30 -3.85 2.13
CA ASN A 18 -11.32 -2.67 2.97
C ASN A 18 -9.93 -2.49 3.57
N LEU A 19 -9.41 -1.28 3.52
CA LEU A 19 -8.13 -1.00 4.14
C LEU A 19 -8.36 -0.78 5.63
N ALA A 20 -8.14 -1.83 6.43
CA ALA A 20 -8.46 -1.81 7.85
C ALA A 20 -7.52 -0.87 8.60
N ARG A 21 -6.21 -0.99 8.35
CA ARG A 21 -5.25 -0.05 8.95
C ARG A 21 -3.89 -0.14 8.28
N TRP A 22 -3.11 0.91 8.46
CA TRP A 22 -1.71 0.97 8.06
C TRP A 22 -0.80 0.68 9.26
N LEU A 23 0.20 -0.17 9.05
CA LEU A 23 1.19 -0.52 10.07
C LEU A 23 2.48 0.29 9.91
N LYS A 24 2.63 0.94 8.77
CA LYS A 24 3.71 1.88 8.48
C LYS A 24 3.10 3.23 8.16
N GLN A 25 3.85 4.28 8.40
CA GLN A 25 3.43 5.64 8.12
C GLN A 25 4.28 6.24 7.02
N GLU A 26 3.80 7.34 6.43
CA GLU A 26 4.59 8.07 5.44
C GLU A 26 5.93 8.47 6.06
N GLY A 27 7.00 8.15 5.35
CA GLY A 27 8.35 8.39 5.80
C GLY A 27 9.03 7.21 6.46
N ASP A 28 8.29 6.15 6.79
CA ASP A 28 8.87 4.97 7.43
C ASP A 28 9.66 4.12 6.43
N ALA A 29 10.77 3.55 6.90
CA ALA A 29 11.52 2.60 6.11
C ALA A 29 10.76 1.27 6.01
N VAL A 30 10.79 0.67 4.83
CA VAL A 30 10.10 -0.58 4.52
C VAL A 30 11.11 -1.55 3.94
N ALA A 31 11.14 -2.77 4.46
CA ALA A 31 11.94 -3.85 3.89
C ALA A 31 11.03 -4.88 3.24
N ALA A 32 11.54 -5.59 2.25
CA ALA A 32 10.78 -6.68 1.64
C ALA A 32 10.38 -7.70 2.70
N GLY A 33 9.10 -8.06 2.73
CA GLY A 33 8.56 -8.96 3.72
C GLY A 33 7.94 -8.27 4.94
N ASP A 34 8.13 -6.96 5.08
CA ASP A 34 7.50 -6.22 6.18
C ASP A 34 5.99 -6.14 5.96
N VAL A 35 5.23 -6.36 7.02
CA VAL A 35 3.79 -6.14 6.99
C VAL A 35 3.54 -4.64 7.06
N ILE A 36 2.91 -4.11 6.03
CA ILE A 36 2.71 -2.66 5.90
C ILE A 36 1.27 -2.22 6.14
N ALA A 37 0.30 -3.12 5.96
CA ALA A 37 -1.10 -2.78 6.12
C ALA A 37 -1.91 -4.04 6.41
N GLU A 38 -3.12 -3.82 6.92
CA GLU A 38 -4.10 -4.90 7.10
C GLU A 38 -5.30 -4.62 6.22
N ILE A 39 -5.75 -5.65 5.51
CA ILE A 39 -6.89 -5.58 4.60
C ILE A 39 -7.98 -6.49 5.15
N GLU A 40 -9.18 -5.95 5.27
CA GLU A 40 -10.34 -6.74 5.68
C GLU A 40 -11.14 -7.15 4.46
N THR A 41 -11.47 -8.43 4.39
CA THR A 41 -12.32 -8.95 3.34
C THR A 41 -13.59 -9.53 3.98
N ASP A 42 -14.52 -10.00 3.15
CA ASP A 42 -15.74 -10.63 3.64
C ASP A 42 -15.49 -11.93 4.41
N LYS A 43 -14.26 -12.46 4.32
CA LYS A 43 -13.92 -13.73 4.97
C LYS A 43 -12.97 -13.57 6.15
N ALA A 44 -12.03 -12.62 6.07
CA ALA A 44 -11.00 -12.50 7.09
C ALA A 44 -10.26 -11.18 6.95
N THR A 45 -9.50 -10.84 8.00
CA THR A 45 -8.51 -9.77 7.92
C THR A 45 -7.19 -10.38 7.51
N MET A 46 -6.55 -9.80 6.51
CA MET A 46 -5.30 -10.31 5.96
C MET A 46 -4.25 -9.21 5.97
N GLU A 47 -2.99 -9.62 6.02
CA GLU A 47 -1.87 -8.70 6.06
C GLU A 47 -1.27 -8.53 4.68
N VAL A 48 -0.87 -7.29 4.37
CA VAL A 48 -0.16 -6.96 3.13
C VAL A 48 1.30 -6.81 3.45
N GLU A 49 2.15 -7.60 2.79
CA GLU A 49 3.58 -7.52 2.94
C GLU A 49 4.19 -6.78 1.76
N ALA A 50 5.23 -5.99 2.04
CA ALA A 50 5.97 -5.31 0.99
C ALA A 50 6.75 -6.33 0.16
N VAL A 51 6.74 -6.16 -1.16
CA VAL A 51 7.52 -7.01 -2.06
C VAL A 51 8.87 -6.38 -2.39
N ASP A 52 9.02 -5.10 -2.12
CA ASP A 52 10.24 -4.34 -2.37
C ASP A 52 10.65 -3.60 -1.11
N GLU A 53 11.89 -3.16 -1.07
CA GLU A 53 12.40 -2.33 0.00
C GLU A 53 12.40 -0.86 -0.41
N GLY A 54 12.36 0.03 0.56
CA GLY A 54 12.38 1.45 0.31
C GLY A 54 11.81 2.22 1.48
N LYS A 55 11.18 3.35 1.19
CA LYS A 55 10.56 4.19 2.19
C LYS A 55 9.11 4.44 1.75
N LEU A 56 8.18 4.35 2.68
CA LEU A 56 6.78 4.65 2.37
C LEU A 56 6.65 6.14 2.11
N GLY A 57 6.48 6.51 0.84
CA GLY A 57 6.49 7.90 0.42
C GLY A 57 5.16 8.61 0.59
N ARG A 58 4.09 7.93 0.20
CA ARG A 58 2.75 8.52 0.27
C ARG A 58 1.70 7.43 0.43
N ILE A 59 0.74 7.68 1.30
CA ILE A 59 -0.43 6.83 1.45
C ILE A 59 -1.56 7.46 0.62
N LEU A 60 -2.03 6.72 -0.38
CA LEU A 60 -3.07 7.20 -1.30
C LEU A 60 -4.46 6.82 -0.82
N VAL A 61 -4.59 5.73 -0.09
CA VAL A 61 -5.85 5.23 0.46
C VAL A 61 -5.72 5.22 1.97
N LYS A 62 -6.61 5.92 2.65
CA LYS A 62 -6.54 6.08 4.09
C LYS A 62 -7.07 4.85 4.83
N GLU A 63 -6.62 4.70 6.08
CA GLU A 63 -7.20 3.73 7.00
C GLU A 63 -8.71 3.87 7.07
N GLY A 64 -9.40 2.73 7.11
CA GLY A 64 -10.85 2.72 7.18
C GLY A 64 -11.55 2.85 5.83
N SER A 65 -10.80 2.94 4.73
CA SER A 65 -11.42 3.01 3.39
C SER A 65 -12.04 1.67 3.03
N GLU A 66 -13.24 1.72 2.48
CA GLU A 66 -13.99 0.53 2.10
C GLU A 66 -14.11 0.42 0.59
N GLY A 67 -14.28 -0.81 0.10
CA GLY A 67 -14.54 -1.05 -1.31
C GLY A 67 -13.41 -0.66 -2.23
N VAL A 68 -12.17 -0.82 -1.79
CA VAL A 68 -11.01 -0.49 -2.59
C VAL A 68 -10.77 -1.61 -3.60
N ALA A 69 -10.88 -1.30 -4.88
CA ALA A 69 -10.75 -2.30 -5.93
C ALA A 69 -9.34 -2.87 -5.99
N VAL A 70 -9.25 -4.17 -6.30
CA VAL A 70 -7.96 -4.82 -6.52
C VAL A 70 -7.22 -4.09 -7.64
N ASN A 71 -5.92 -3.94 -7.50
CA ASN A 71 -5.00 -3.22 -8.38
C ASN A 71 -5.10 -1.69 -8.30
N THR A 72 -5.90 -1.16 -7.38
CA THR A 72 -5.90 0.28 -7.12
C THR A 72 -4.61 0.64 -6.38
N PRO A 73 -3.89 1.68 -6.81
CA PRO A 73 -2.73 2.14 -6.05
C PRO A 73 -3.15 2.63 -4.67
N ILE A 74 -2.60 2.02 -3.62
CA ILE A 74 -2.94 2.36 -2.24
C ILE A 74 -1.84 3.16 -1.55
N ALA A 75 -0.61 3.06 -2.05
CA ALA A 75 0.52 3.81 -1.53
C ALA A 75 1.63 3.86 -2.56
N LEU A 76 2.60 4.75 -2.32
CA LEU A 76 3.78 4.89 -3.16
C LEU A 76 5.01 4.61 -2.30
N LEU A 77 5.91 3.78 -2.83
CA LEU A 77 7.16 3.42 -2.20
C LEU A 77 8.31 4.12 -2.90
N LEU A 78 9.14 4.81 -2.13
CA LEU A 78 10.33 5.48 -2.66
C LEU A 78 11.52 4.54 -2.57
N GLY A 79 12.23 4.39 -3.68
CA GLY A 79 13.46 3.60 -3.71
C GLY A 79 14.67 4.40 -3.29
N ASP A 80 15.85 3.77 -3.39
CA ASP A 80 17.11 4.44 -3.10
C ASP A 80 17.31 5.63 -4.02
N GLY A 81 17.68 6.75 -3.44
CA GLY A 81 17.92 7.97 -4.20
C GLY A 81 16.68 8.76 -4.55
N GLU A 82 15.51 8.23 -4.25
CA GLU A 82 14.26 8.95 -4.44
C GLU A 82 13.87 9.67 -3.16
N ASP A 83 13.17 10.78 -3.30
CA ASP A 83 12.71 11.54 -2.14
C ASP A 83 11.26 11.97 -2.34
N ALA A 84 10.71 12.65 -1.36
CA ALA A 84 9.30 13.04 -1.39
C ALA A 84 8.97 13.96 -2.57
N SER A 85 9.95 14.66 -3.12
CA SER A 85 9.70 15.55 -4.26
C SER A 85 9.35 14.78 -5.54
N SER A 86 9.78 13.52 -5.65
CA SER A 86 9.42 12.69 -6.80
C SER A 86 7.94 12.33 -6.82
N LEU A 87 7.22 12.57 -5.72
CA LEU A 87 5.79 12.31 -5.64
C LEU A 87 4.93 13.44 -6.20
N ASP A 88 5.52 14.61 -6.43
CA ASP A 88 4.77 15.79 -6.86
C ASP A 88 4.07 15.58 -8.20
N ASP A 89 4.65 14.77 -9.07
CA ASP A 89 4.09 14.47 -10.38
C ASP A 89 3.15 13.26 -10.37
N TYR A 90 2.87 12.72 -9.19
CA TYR A 90 2.21 11.43 -9.09
C TYR A 90 0.84 11.57 -8.44
N GLY A 91 -0.18 11.02 -9.10
CA GLY A 91 -1.50 10.90 -8.51
C GLY A 91 -2.26 12.19 -8.29
N SER A 92 -1.84 13.24 -8.94
CA SER A 92 -2.52 14.53 -8.83
C SER A 92 -3.76 14.60 -9.68
#